data_22aa52e88b70ee098b29a62c0a564d41
#
_entry.id   22aa52e88b70ee098b29a62c0a564d41
#
_cell.length_a   1.000
_cell.length_b   1.000
_cell.length_c   1.000
_cell.angle_alpha   90.00
_cell.angle_beta   90.00
_cell.angle_gamma   90.00
#
_symmetry.space_group_name_H-M   'P 1'
#
loop_
_entity.id
_entity.type
_entity.pdbx_description
1 polymer ?
#
loop_
_entity_poly.entity_id
_entity_poly.type
_entity_poly.pdbx_seq_one_letter_code
_entity_poly.pdbx_strand_id
1 'polypeptide(L)'
;LGDVYKRQIRTSLKNHYRDIEVHESFVTAEKVRNAFLGFTAKQRTLLELFKKHNEDAQKLVGISKTPATMAKYDRCYRRIEEFMKAKYNITDIALKEINHMFITDFETYLRTVSLCNENTTAKFMQTFRMIVIMAKNNGWIYTDPFMNYKIRLKRVDRGYLTEQEIQKILKKKFPTKRLEQVRDVFIFSCFTGLSYIDIKTLKASEICTSFDGKLWIMRHRQKTDTPVNVPLLKIPLAILKKYDGQLPKGELLPVLSNQKLNSYLKEIADLCGINKNITFHLARHTFSTTVTLAKGVPIETCLLYTSPSPRD
;
A
#
# COMPACT_ATOMS: atom_id res chain seq x y z
N LEU A 1 22.60 -61.00 13.33
CA LEU A 1 22.52 -59.83 12.43
C LEU A 1 21.05 -59.36 12.23
N GLY A 2 20.08 -60.32 12.07
CA GLY A 2 18.67 -59.95 11.83
C GLY A 2 17.97 -59.22 12.98
N ASP A 3 18.30 -59.55 14.24
CA ASP A 3 17.63 -58.97 15.42
C ASP A 3 18.13 -57.55 15.75
N VAL A 4 19.38 -57.26 15.47
CA VAL A 4 19.95 -55.92 15.62
C VAL A 4 19.28 -54.96 14.60
N TYR A 5 19.15 -55.41 13.36
CA TYR A 5 18.51 -54.65 12.30
C TYR A 5 17.02 -54.36 12.57
N LYS A 6 16.28 -55.38 13.08
CA LYS A 6 14.89 -55.21 13.50
C LYS A 6 14.74 -54.21 14.65
N ARG A 7 15.67 -54.19 15.61
CA ARG A 7 15.69 -53.21 16.71
C ARG A 7 15.92 -51.80 16.18
N GLN A 8 16.88 -51.61 15.26
CA GLN A 8 17.14 -50.31 14.65
C GLN A 8 15.93 -49.76 13.90
N ILE A 9 15.26 -50.60 13.10
CA ILE A 9 14.03 -50.20 12.39
C ILE A 9 12.93 -49.82 13.39
N ARG A 10 12.71 -50.60 14.44
CA ARG A 10 11.70 -50.26 15.46
C ARG A 10 12.01 -48.95 16.18
N THR A 11 13.25 -48.68 16.50
CA THR A 11 13.67 -47.45 17.15
C THR A 11 13.47 -46.24 16.22
N SER A 12 13.85 -46.39 14.97
CA SER A 12 13.65 -45.32 13.96
C SER A 12 12.17 -45.03 13.75
N LEU A 13 11.31 -46.04 13.61
CA LEU A 13 9.87 -45.84 13.47
C LEU A 13 9.25 -45.16 14.71
N LYS A 14 9.68 -45.56 15.94
CA LYS A 14 9.22 -44.90 17.18
C LYS A 14 9.63 -43.42 17.25
N ASN A 15 10.84 -43.10 16.81
CA ASN A 15 11.29 -41.70 16.79
C ASN A 15 10.47 -40.89 15.81
N HIS A 16 10.25 -41.36 14.58
CA HIS A 16 9.39 -40.70 13.60
C HIS A 16 7.94 -40.56 14.08
N TYR A 17 7.40 -41.58 14.77
CA TYR A 17 6.08 -41.51 15.38
C TYR A 17 6.00 -40.34 16.39
N ARG A 18 6.97 -40.26 17.33
CA ARG A 18 7.03 -39.20 18.34
C ARG A 18 7.20 -37.80 17.73
N ASP A 19 8.06 -37.71 16.73
CA ASP A 19 8.24 -36.43 16.00
C ASP A 19 6.93 -35.95 15.35
N ILE A 20 6.19 -36.85 14.72
CA ILE A 20 4.90 -36.51 14.11
C ILE A 20 3.86 -36.18 15.20
N GLU A 21 3.81 -36.95 16.30
CA GLU A 21 2.89 -36.73 17.42
C GLU A 21 3.08 -35.35 18.09
N VAL A 22 4.33 -34.90 18.22
CA VAL A 22 4.65 -33.59 18.80
C VAL A 22 4.30 -32.41 17.87
N HIS A 23 4.38 -32.63 16.56
CA HIS A 23 4.32 -31.54 15.59
C HIS A 23 3.04 -31.55 14.73
N GLU A 24 2.22 -32.58 14.77
CA GLU A 24 1.01 -32.71 13.96
C GLU A 24 -0.21 -33.14 14.80
N SER A 25 -1.39 -32.70 14.36
CA SER A 25 -2.65 -32.96 15.10
C SER A 25 -3.05 -34.42 15.20
N PHE A 26 -2.55 -35.29 14.30
CA PHE A 26 -2.81 -36.73 14.31
C PHE A 26 -1.71 -37.50 13.56
N VAL A 27 -1.42 -38.71 14.05
CA VAL A 27 -0.44 -39.61 13.46
C VAL A 27 -1.16 -40.70 12.66
N THR A 28 -0.73 -40.94 11.43
CA THR A 28 -1.19 -42.08 10.62
C THR A 28 -0.03 -42.99 10.28
N ALA A 29 -0.32 -44.28 10.08
CA ALA A 29 0.68 -45.23 9.64
C ALA A 29 1.38 -44.84 8.34
N GLU A 30 0.65 -44.20 7.44
CA GLU A 30 1.18 -43.68 6.19
C GLU A 30 2.20 -42.56 6.41
N LYS A 31 1.94 -41.60 7.33
CA LYS A 31 2.87 -40.54 7.69
C LYS A 31 4.16 -41.10 8.28
N VAL A 32 4.06 -42.07 9.19
CA VAL A 32 5.22 -42.72 9.81
C VAL A 32 6.04 -43.50 8.76
N ARG A 33 5.35 -44.23 7.87
CA ARG A 33 6.00 -44.96 6.76
C ARG A 33 6.74 -43.96 5.84
N ASN A 34 6.09 -42.86 5.43
CA ASN A 34 6.68 -41.89 4.54
C ASN A 34 7.90 -41.19 5.18
N ALA A 35 7.81 -40.86 6.48
CA ALA A 35 8.95 -40.32 7.23
C ALA A 35 10.11 -41.31 7.32
N PHE A 36 9.81 -42.59 7.61
CA PHE A 36 10.82 -43.65 7.69
C PHE A 36 11.49 -43.94 6.34
N LEU A 37 10.73 -43.93 5.25
CA LEU A 37 11.25 -44.16 3.89
C LEU A 37 11.89 -42.91 3.27
N GLY A 38 11.96 -41.81 4.01
CA GLY A 38 12.47 -40.52 3.48
C GLY A 38 11.56 -39.88 2.44
N PHE A 39 10.33 -40.42 2.25
CA PHE A 39 9.29 -39.71 1.50
C PHE A 39 8.75 -38.59 2.37
N THR A 40 9.59 -37.58 2.63
CA THR A 40 9.13 -36.34 3.26
C THR A 40 8.01 -35.77 2.40
N ALA A 41 6.86 -35.54 3.04
CA ALA A 41 5.81 -34.74 2.39
C ALA A 41 6.50 -33.55 1.76
N LYS A 42 6.28 -33.31 0.46
CA LYS A 42 6.91 -32.24 -0.32
C LYS A 42 6.99 -31.01 0.56
N GLN A 43 8.22 -30.64 0.96
CA GLN A 43 8.43 -29.54 1.89
C GLN A 43 7.85 -28.30 1.24
N ARG A 44 6.90 -27.67 1.91
CA ARG A 44 6.31 -26.42 1.43
C ARG A 44 7.36 -25.33 1.50
N THR A 45 7.52 -24.64 0.40
CA THR A 45 8.54 -23.61 0.26
C THR A 45 7.93 -22.21 0.29
N LEU A 46 8.78 -21.22 0.53
CA LEU A 46 8.36 -19.83 0.66
C LEU A 46 7.78 -19.27 -0.64
N LEU A 47 8.46 -19.46 -1.76
CA LEU A 47 8.01 -18.92 -3.04
C LEU A 47 6.79 -19.65 -3.57
N GLU A 48 6.65 -20.97 -3.33
CA GLU A 48 5.44 -21.72 -3.68
C GLU A 48 4.22 -21.16 -2.93
N LEU A 49 4.34 -20.93 -1.61
CA LEU A 49 3.29 -20.30 -0.81
C LEU A 49 2.96 -18.89 -1.28
N PHE A 50 3.98 -18.08 -1.51
CA PHE A 50 3.78 -16.69 -1.92
C PHE A 50 3.13 -16.61 -3.31
N LYS A 51 3.56 -17.45 -4.25
CA LYS A 51 2.95 -17.55 -5.58
C LYS A 51 1.48 -17.93 -5.49
N LYS A 52 1.14 -18.95 -4.72
CA LYS A 52 -0.25 -19.35 -4.48
C LYS A 52 -1.07 -18.20 -3.90
N HIS A 53 -0.53 -17.50 -2.88
CA HIS A 53 -1.19 -16.31 -2.33
C HIS A 53 -1.46 -15.25 -3.41
N ASN A 54 -0.49 -14.97 -4.29
CA ASN A 54 -0.65 -13.97 -5.33
C ASN A 54 -1.68 -14.41 -6.38
N GLU A 55 -1.71 -15.69 -6.76
CA GLU A 55 -2.71 -16.25 -7.67
C GLU A 55 -4.14 -16.13 -7.08
N ASP A 56 -4.31 -16.44 -5.80
CA ASP A 56 -5.60 -16.30 -5.12
C ASP A 56 -6.00 -14.83 -4.93
N ALA A 57 -5.05 -13.96 -4.60
CA ALA A 57 -5.28 -12.53 -4.52
C ALA A 57 -5.63 -11.90 -5.88
N GLN A 58 -5.07 -12.42 -6.98
CA GLN A 58 -5.39 -11.98 -8.35
C GLN A 58 -6.85 -12.21 -8.71
N LYS A 59 -7.46 -13.33 -8.27
CA LYS A 59 -8.90 -13.62 -8.46
C LYS A 59 -9.81 -12.61 -7.78
N LEU A 60 -9.30 -11.91 -6.76
CA LEU A 60 -10.03 -10.90 -6.00
C LEU A 60 -9.86 -9.46 -6.54
N VAL A 61 -9.12 -9.29 -7.63
CA VAL A 61 -8.96 -7.97 -8.27
C VAL A 61 -10.31 -7.51 -8.85
N GLY A 62 -10.70 -6.29 -8.51
CA GLY A 62 -12.02 -5.73 -8.86
C GLY A 62 -13.12 -6.03 -7.84
N ILE A 63 -12.92 -6.97 -6.92
CA ILE A 63 -13.86 -7.28 -5.82
C ILE A 63 -13.35 -6.63 -4.51
N SER A 64 -12.20 -7.07 -4.00
CA SER A 64 -11.62 -6.59 -2.74
C SER A 64 -10.15 -6.17 -2.84
N LYS A 65 -9.53 -6.40 -3.99
CA LYS A 65 -8.13 -6.04 -4.27
C LYS A 65 -8.04 -5.11 -5.47
N THR A 66 -6.98 -4.30 -5.48
CA THR A 66 -6.68 -3.42 -6.63
C THR A 66 -5.46 -3.93 -7.40
N PRO A 67 -5.31 -3.60 -8.69
CA PRO A 67 -4.10 -3.92 -9.46
C PRO A 67 -2.82 -3.40 -8.80
N ALA A 68 -2.88 -2.23 -8.13
CA ALA A 68 -1.76 -1.67 -7.38
C ALA A 68 -1.35 -2.54 -6.17
N THR A 69 -2.31 -3.20 -5.52
CA THR A 69 -2.05 -4.15 -4.43
C THR A 69 -1.32 -5.38 -4.97
N MET A 70 -1.74 -5.90 -6.13
CA MET A 70 -1.05 -7.02 -6.79
C MET A 70 0.38 -6.67 -7.15
N ALA A 71 0.60 -5.52 -7.78
CA ALA A 71 1.94 -5.04 -8.12
C ALA A 71 2.87 -4.89 -6.89
N LYS A 72 2.30 -4.61 -5.71
CA LYS A 72 3.04 -4.60 -4.43
C LYS A 72 3.46 -6.01 -4.02
N TYR A 73 2.57 -7.00 -4.13
CA TYR A 73 2.86 -8.39 -3.78
C TYR A 73 3.91 -8.99 -4.72
N ASP A 74 3.76 -8.79 -6.03
CA ASP A 74 4.68 -9.29 -7.04
C ASP A 74 6.09 -8.70 -6.91
N ARG A 75 6.17 -7.42 -6.54
CA ARG A 75 7.48 -6.79 -6.23
C ARG A 75 8.13 -7.40 -5.01
N CYS A 76 7.36 -7.72 -3.97
CA CYS A 76 7.89 -8.34 -2.77
C CYS A 76 8.37 -9.78 -3.07
N TYR A 77 7.58 -10.54 -3.81
CA TYR A 77 7.94 -11.87 -4.29
C TYR A 77 9.30 -11.86 -5.00
N ARG A 78 9.44 -11.02 -6.03
CA ARG A 78 10.69 -10.89 -6.80
C ARG A 78 11.88 -10.47 -5.94
N ARG A 79 11.69 -9.57 -4.99
CA ARG A 79 12.77 -9.14 -4.09
C ARG A 79 13.24 -10.25 -3.16
N ILE A 80 12.35 -11.12 -2.70
CA ILE A 80 12.71 -12.31 -1.90
C ILE A 80 13.47 -13.32 -2.78
N GLU A 81 13.00 -13.57 -3.99
CA GLU A 81 13.67 -14.46 -4.95
C GLU A 81 15.09 -13.98 -5.28
N GLU A 82 15.25 -12.69 -5.61
CA GLU A 82 16.55 -12.05 -5.86
C GLU A 82 17.47 -12.14 -4.65
N PHE A 83 16.95 -11.91 -3.44
CA PHE A 83 17.68 -12.00 -2.19
C PHE A 83 18.19 -13.42 -1.92
N MET A 84 17.34 -14.43 -2.04
CA MET A 84 17.74 -15.82 -1.82
C MET A 84 18.82 -16.26 -2.79
N LYS A 85 18.71 -15.85 -4.06
CA LYS A 85 19.73 -16.12 -5.06
C LYS A 85 21.06 -15.40 -4.76
N ALA A 86 20.99 -14.12 -4.38
CA ALA A 86 22.19 -13.31 -4.15
C ALA A 86 22.94 -13.67 -2.86
N LYS A 87 22.22 -13.95 -1.77
CA LYS A 87 22.80 -14.17 -0.44
C LYS A 87 23.11 -15.63 -0.17
N TYR A 88 22.21 -16.53 -0.55
CA TYR A 88 22.27 -17.95 -0.21
C TYR A 88 22.54 -18.87 -1.41
N ASN A 89 22.49 -18.34 -2.63
CA ASN A 89 22.60 -19.08 -3.89
C ASN A 89 21.58 -20.25 -3.99
N ILE A 90 20.37 -20.03 -3.50
CA ILE A 90 19.25 -20.96 -3.56
C ILE A 90 18.09 -20.38 -4.37
N THR A 91 17.27 -21.25 -4.95
CA THR A 91 16.09 -20.85 -5.74
C THR A 91 14.84 -20.70 -4.89
N ASP A 92 14.74 -21.43 -3.77
CA ASP A 92 13.63 -21.36 -2.81
C ASP A 92 14.10 -21.91 -1.45
N ILE A 93 13.34 -21.69 -0.38
CA ILE A 93 13.65 -22.13 0.97
C ILE A 93 12.43 -22.84 1.60
N ALA A 94 12.67 -23.93 2.33
CA ALA A 94 11.60 -24.57 3.09
C ALA A 94 11.08 -23.64 4.18
N LEU A 95 9.75 -23.57 4.36
CA LEU A 95 9.12 -22.69 5.35
C LEU A 95 9.66 -22.90 6.77
N LYS A 96 9.99 -24.14 7.13
CA LYS A 96 10.55 -24.52 8.45
C LYS A 96 11.98 -23.98 8.69
N GLU A 97 12.71 -23.64 7.63
CA GLU A 97 14.08 -23.14 7.69
C GLU A 97 14.16 -21.62 7.83
N ILE A 98 13.01 -20.93 7.65
CA ILE A 98 12.93 -19.48 7.83
C ILE A 98 13.09 -19.15 9.31
N ASN A 99 14.22 -18.57 9.66
CA ASN A 99 14.55 -18.16 11.02
C ASN A 99 14.74 -16.64 11.12
N HIS A 100 15.02 -16.14 12.32
CA HIS A 100 15.21 -14.71 12.56
C HIS A 100 16.38 -14.12 11.75
N MET A 101 17.45 -14.90 11.52
CA MET A 101 18.60 -14.46 10.72
C MET A 101 18.18 -14.22 9.27
N PHE A 102 17.36 -15.09 8.68
CA PHE A 102 16.83 -14.90 7.33
C PHE A 102 16.04 -13.58 7.21
N ILE A 103 15.27 -13.23 8.25
CA ILE A 103 14.51 -11.97 8.30
C ILE A 103 15.45 -10.75 8.33
N THR A 104 16.48 -10.77 9.18
CA THR A 104 17.44 -9.66 9.30
C THR A 104 18.34 -9.53 8.08
N ASP A 105 18.71 -10.65 7.47
CA ASP A 105 19.48 -10.68 6.23
C ASP A 105 18.69 -10.10 5.05
N PHE A 106 17.38 -10.39 4.97
CA PHE A 106 16.52 -9.79 3.95
C PHE A 106 16.40 -8.27 4.14
N GLU A 107 16.24 -7.79 5.38
CA GLU A 107 16.26 -6.34 5.65
C GLU A 107 17.58 -5.71 5.20
N THR A 108 18.70 -6.33 5.56
CA THR A 108 20.03 -5.85 5.18
C THR A 108 20.18 -5.79 3.67
N TYR A 109 19.78 -6.85 2.95
CA TYR A 109 19.76 -6.88 1.49
C TYR A 109 18.92 -5.74 0.87
N LEU A 110 17.74 -5.51 1.40
CA LEU A 110 16.88 -4.42 0.93
C LEU A 110 17.53 -3.05 1.09
N ARG A 111 18.28 -2.83 2.18
CA ARG A 111 18.93 -1.55 2.47
C ARG A 111 20.23 -1.35 1.70
N THR A 112 21.04 -2.39 1.58
CA THR A 112 22.42 -2.30 1.03
C THR A 112 22.48 -2.60 -0.45
N VAL A 113 21.80 -3.62 -0.94
CA VAL A 113 21.82 -4.04 -2.34
C VAL A 113 20.69 -3.40 -3.14
N SER A 114 19.47 -3.46 -2.60
CA SER A 114 18.30 -2.86 -3.27
C SER A 114 18.17 -1.36 -3.04
N LEU A 115 19.02 -0.76 -2.19
CA LEU A 115 19.07 0.68 -1.85
C LEU A 115 17.69 1.25 -1.45
N CYS A 116 16.87 0.44 -0.79
CA CYS A 116 15.56 0.85 -0.32
C CYS A 116 15.68 1.78 0.89
N ASN A 117 14.90 2.87 0.89
CA ASN A 117 14.78 3.69 2.09
C ASN A 117 14.01 2.95 3.21
N GLU A 118 14.08 3.46 4.46
CA GLU A 118 13.49 2.85 5.65
C GLU A 118 12.00 2.47 5.47
N ASN A 119 11.18 3.38 4.93
CA ASN A 119 9.75 3.12 4.77
C ASN A 119 9.44 2.11 3.66
N THR A 120 10.26 2.07 2.61
CA THR A 120 10.13 1.08 1.55
C THR A 120 10.52 -0.31 2.07
N THR A 121 11.64 -0.39 2.81
CA THR A 121 12.05 -1.62 3.51
C THR A 121 10.96 -2.11 4.45
N ALA A 122 10.43 -1.24 5.31
CA ALA A 122 9.35 -1.60 6.23
C ALA A 122 8.11 -2.18 5.51
N LYS A 123 7.74 -1.62 4.34
CA LYS A 123 6.61 -2.14 3.54
C LYS A 123 6.89 -3.51 2.93
N PHE A 124 8.11 -3.79 2.50
CA PHE A 124 8.51 -5.13 2.07
C PHE A 124 8.44 -6.11 3.24
N MET A 125 8.99 -5.73 4.42
CA MET A 125 8.96 -6.56 5.62
C MET A 125 7.52 -6.84 6.10
N GLN A 126 6.61 -5.87 6.03
CA GLN A 126 5.18 -6.08 6.33
C GLN A 126 4.54 -7.09 5.37
N THR A 127 4.84 -7.00 4.08
CA THR A 127 4.30 -7.94 3.09
C THR A 127 4.87 -9.35 3.28
N PHE A 128 6.16 -9.46 3.55
CA PHE A 128 6.79 -10.75 3.86
C PHE A 128 6.23 -11.36 5.15
N ARG A 129 6.10 -10.56 6.22
CA ARG A 129 5.49 -11.01 7.47
C ARG A 129 4.09 -11.57 7.28
N MET A 130 3.29 -10.97 6.39
CA MET A 130 1.94 -11.46 6.07
C MET A 130 1.99 -12.91 5.53
N ILE A 131 2.94 -13.24 4.66
CA ILE A 131 3.12 -14.60 4.13
C ILE A 131 3.59 -15.56 5.22
N VAL A 132 4.51 -15.14 6.08
CA VAL A 132 4.99 -15.95 7.21
C VAL A 132 3.86 -16.22 8.22
N ILE A 133 3.03 -15.22 8.53
CA ILE A 133 1.85 -15.41 9.39
C ILE A 133 0.87 -16.40 8.76
N MET A 134 0.66 -16.33 7.44
CA MET A 134 -0.17 -17.31 6.74
C MET A 134 0.38 -18.73 6.90
N ALA A 135 1.70 -18.93 6.76
CA ALA A 135 2.34 -20.21 6.97
C ALA A 135 2.16 -20.69 8.43
N LYS A 136 2.30 -19.81 9.41
CA LYS A 136 2.11 -20.11 10.84
C LYS A 136 0.67 -20.51 11.15
N ASN A 137 -0.31 -19.73 10.65
CA ASN A 137 -1.73 -20.02 10.89
C ASN A 137 -2.19 -21.35 10.27
N ASN A 138 -1.49 -21.82 9.25
CA ASN A 138 -1.71 -23.14 8.64
C ASN A 138 -0.88 -24.27 9.31
N GLY A 139 -0.15 -23.98 10.39
CA GLY A 139 0.66 -24.97 11.11
C GLY A 139 1.91 -25.44 10.35
N TRP A 140 2.37 -24.67 9.34
CA TRP A 140 3.55 -25.04 8.53
C TRP A 140 4.86 -24.50 9.10
N ILE A 141 4.76 -23.51 9.99
CA ILE A 141 5.83 -22.95 10.82
C ILE A 141 5.36 -22.93 12.26
N TYR A 142 6.15 -23.47 13.18
CA TYR A 142 5.79 -23.52 14.61
C TYR A 142 6.18 -22.24 15.37
N THR A 143 7.36 -21.72 15.09
CA THR A 143 7.88 -20.48 15.70
C THR A 143 7.77 -19.32 14.72
N ASP A 144 7.37 -18.16 15.23
CA ASP A 144 7.31 -16.93 14.41
C ASP A 144 8.72 -16.33 14.26
N PRO A 145 9.33 -16.37 13.07
CA PRO A 145 10.66 -15.79 12.86
C PRO A 145 10.67 -14.26 13.00
N PHE A 146 9.49 -13.60 12.97
CA PHE A 146 9.33 -12.17 13.22
C PHE A 146 9.04 -11.83 14.69
N MET A 147 9.02 -12.78 15.62
CA MET A 147 8.60 -12.53 17.00
C MET A 147 9.35 -11.36 17.66
N ASN A 148 10.65 -11.28 17.48
CA ASN A 148 11.50 -10.21 18.03
C ASN A 148 11.83 -9.10 17.02
N TYR A 149 11.23 -9.13 15.81
CA TYR A 149 11.48 -8.16 14.76
C TYR A 149 10.40 -7.07 14.76
N LYS A 150 10.80 -5.82 15.05
CA LYS A 150 9.91 -4.67 15.08
C LYS A 150 9.97 -3.90 13.77
N ILE A 151 8.91 -3.97 12.96
CA ILE A 151 8.78 -3.16 11.75
C ILE A 151 8.42 -1.72 12.16
N ARG A 152 9.31 -0.77 11.90
CA ARG A 152 9.10 0.65 12.20
C ARG A 152 8.90 1.43 10.92
N LEU A 153 7.86 2.24 10.88
CA LEU A 153 7.64 3.22 9.83
C LEU A 153 8.10 4.60 10.34
N LYS A 154 9.00 5.22 9.61
CA LYS A 154 9.42 6.59 9.90
C LYS A 154 8.33 7.55 9.46
N ARG A 155 7.87 8.39 10.37
CA ARG A 155 6.91 9.45 10.05
C ARG A 155 7.57 10.44 9.09
N VAL A 156 6.93 10.67 7.94
CA VAL A 156 7.38 11.64 6.95
C VAL A 156 6.49 12.86 7.06
N ASP A 157 7.06 13.97 7.50
CA ASP A 157 6.38 15.25 7.39
C ASP A 157 6.42 15.70 5.93
N ARG A 158 5.26 15.86 5.34
CA ARG A 158 5.10 16.30 3.95
C ARG A 158 4.82 17.81 3.84
N GLY A 159 4.62 18.46 4.99
CA GLY A 159 4.24 19.86 5.05
C GLY A 159 2.86 20.15 4.44
N TYR A 160 2.59 21.41 4.27
CA TYR A 160 1.39 21.97 3.63
C TYR A 160 1.71 23.35 3.06
N LEU A 161 0.84 23.89 2.20
CA LEU A 161 0.95 25.24 1.70
C LEU A 161 0.26 26.22 2.65
N THR A 162 0.92 27.34 2.94
CA THR A 162 0.33 28.46 3.66
C THR A 162 -0.68 29.20 2.79
N GLU A 163 -1.53 30.02 3.39
CA GLU A 163 -2.49 30.85 2.64
C GLU A 163 -1.78 31.79 1.65
N GLN A 164 -0.64 32.36 2.04
CA GLN A 164 0.17 33.20 1.17
C GLN A 164 0.72 32.45 -0.05
N GLU A 165 1.18 31.20 0.14
CA GLU A 165 1.66 30.36 -0.96
C GLU A 165 0.53 29.97 -1.91
N ILE A 166 -0.66 29.65 -1.38
CA ILE A 166 -1.86 29.38 -2.20
C ILE A 166 -2.20 30.64 -3.03
N GLN A 167 -2.18 31.83 -2.43
CA GLN A 167 -2.45 33.08 -3.12
C GLN A 167 -1.40 33.39 -4.19
N LYS A 168 -0.11 33.10 -3.95
CA LYS A 168 0.94 33.23 -4.97
C LYS A 168 0.64 32.37 -6.19
N ILE A 169 0.25 31.08 -5.97
CA ILE A 169 -0.08 30.15 -7.04
C ILE A 169 -1.33 30.62 -7.81
N LEU A 170 -2.36 31.09 -7.10
CA LEU A 170 -3.60 31.58 -7.72
C LEU A 170 -3.39 32.82 -8.60
N LYS A 171 -2.60 33.81 -8.13
CA LYS A 171 -2.37 35.09 -8.82
C LYS A 171 -1.35 34.97 -9.96
N LYS A 172 -0.52 33.95 -9.97
CA LYS A 172 0.53 33.79 -10.99
C LYS A 172 -0.10 33.51 -12.36
N LYS A 173 0.29 34.30 -13.34
CA LYS A 173 0.03 34.02 -14.75
C LYS A 173 1.11 33.07 -15.27
N PHE A 174 0.69 31.95 -15.83
CA PHE A 174 1.60 30.97 -16.38
C PHE A 174 1.76 31.10 -17.88
N PRO A 175 2.95 30.82 -18.43
CA PRO A 175 3.23 31.00 -19.86
C PRO A 175 2.51 30.00 -20.76
N THR A 176 2.02 28.89 -20.18
CA THR A 176 1.39 27.79 -20.94
C THR A 176 0.06 27.39 -20.34
N LYS A 177 -0.91 27.07 -21.21
CA LYS A 177 -2.24 26.56 -20.83
C LYS A 177 -2.15 25.29 -19.96
N ARG A 178 -1.14 24.42 -20.20
CA ARG A 178 -0.95 23.19 -19.42
C ARG A 178 -0.65 23.46 -17.93
N LEU A 179 0.17 24.48 -17.64
CA LEU A 179 0.49 24.86 -16.26
C LEU A 179 -0.72 25.47 -15.56
N GLU A 180 -1.52 26.28 -16.28
CA GLU A 180 -2.77 26.80 -15.75
C GLU A 180 -3.76 25.67 -15.42
N GLN A 181 -3.89 24.68 -16.28
CA GLN A 181 -4.74 23.51 -16.03
C GLN A 181 -4.29 22.73 -14.80
N VAL A 182 -2.98 22.48 -14.67
CA VAL A 182 -2.40 21.77 -13.49
C VAL A 182 -2.61 22.59 -12.22
N ARG A 183 -2.37 23.91 -12.26
CA ARG A 183 -2.68 24.82 -11.15
C ARG A 183 -4.14 24.67 -10.72
N ASP A 184 -5.07 24.78 -11.65
CA ASP A 184 -6.50 24.77 -11.37
C ASP A 184 -6.95 23.46 -10.74
N VAL A 185 -6.51 22.31 -11.28
CA VAL A 185 -6.78 20.99 -10.70
C VAL A 185 -6.17 20.82 -9.31
N PHE A 186 -4.95 21.31 -9.11
CA PHE A 186 -4.29 21.28 -7.81
C PHE A 186 -4.99 22.18 -6.76
N ILE A 187 -5.33 23.39 -7.14
CA ILE A 187 -6.08 24.34 -6.28
C ILE A 187 -7.48 23.76 -5.97
N PHE A 188 -8.15 23.15 -6.93
CA PHE A 188 -9.40 22.46 -6.69
C PHE A 188 -9.25 21.40 -5.59
N SER A 189 -8.18 20.60 -5.64
CA SER A 189 -7.85 19.64 -4.57
C SER A 189 -7.55 20.33 -3.23
N CYS A 190 -6.86 21.47 -3.23
CA CYS A 190 -6.56 22.23 -2.01
C CYS A 190 -7.84 22.74 -1.29
N PHE A 191 -8.91 23.00 -2.04
CA PHE A 191 -10.15 23.53 -1.48
C PHE A 191 -11.26 22.49 -1.31
N THR A 192 -11.07 21.27 -1.79
CA THR A 192 -12.05 20.18 -1.65
C THR A 192 -11.52 18.97 -0.85
N GLY A 193 -10.20 18.86 -0.68
CA GLY A 193 -9.56 17.71 -0.05
C GLY A 193 -9.68 16.41 -0.83
N LEU A 194 -10.22 16.43 -2.04
CA LEU A 194 -10.37 15.25 -2.89
C LEU A 194 -9.01 14.71 -3.35
N SER A 195 -8.89 13.39 -3.45
CA SER A 195 -7.67 12.77 -3.97
C SER A 195 -7.59 12.91 -5.50
N TYR A 196 -6.41 12.66 -6.07
CA TYR A 196 -6.20 12.63 -7.51
C TYR A 196 -7.25 11.79 -8.26
N ILE A 197 -7.49 10.58 -7.78
CA ILE A 197 -8.41 9.67 -8.46
C ILE A 197 -9.86 10.12 -8.30
N ASP A 198 -10.19 10.69 -7.13
CA ASP A 198 -11.53 11.22 -6.89
C ASP A 198 -11.84 12.41 -7.79
N ILE A 199 -10.86 13.29 -8.05
CA ILE A 199 -11.04 14.41 -8.97
C ILE A 199 -11.11 13.93 -10.42
N LYS A 200 -10.24 12.99 -10.81
CA LYS A 200 -10.21 12.45 -12.16
C LYS A 200 -11.51 11.74 -12.56
N THR A 201 -12.18 11.12 -11.59
CA THR A 201 -13.42 10.36 -11.82
C THR A 201 -14.68 11.12 -11.37
N LEU A 202 -14.56 12.41 -11.00
CA LEU A 202 -15.68 13.23 -10.58
C LEU A 202 -16.68 13.43 -11.71
N LYS A 203 -17.96 13.18 -11.43
CA LYS A 203 -19.06 13.31 -12.39
C LYS A 203 -19.96 14.48 -12.04
N ALA A 204 -20.63 15.06 -13.02
CA ALA A 204 -21.61 16.13 -12.83
C ALA A 204 -22.78 15.70 -11.91
N SER A 205 -23.19 14.42 -11.96
CA SER A 205 -24.22 13.86 -11.10
C SER A 205 -23.86 13.81 -9.62
N GLU A 206 -22.58 13.95 -9.27
CA GLU A 206 -22.08 13.97 -7.89
C GLU A 206 -22.04 15.39 -7.30
N ILE A 207 -22.40 16.43 -8.12
CA ILE A 207 -22.53 17.82 -7.69
C ILE A 207 -24.01 18.12 -7.52
N CYS A 208 -24.45 18.23 -6.27
CA CYS A 208 -25.85 18.37 -5.91
C CYS A 208 -26.07 19.60 -5.05
N THR A 209 -27.25 20.21 -5.13
CA THR A 209 -27.68 21.24 -4.19
C THR A 209 -28.07 20.58 -2.86
N SER A 210 -27.43 21.01 -1.77
CA SER A 210 -27.71 20.50 -0.42
C SER A 210 -28.81 21.31 0.26
N PHE A 211 -29.20 20.89 1.48
CA PHE A 211 -30.24 21.52 2.32
C PHE A 211 -29.99 23.01 2.61
N ASP A 212 -28.73 23.44 2.54
CA ASP A 212 -28.29 24.84 2.74
C ASP A 212 -28.38 25.70 1.46
N GLY A 213 -28.93 25.17 0.36
CA GLY A 213 -29.04 25.81 -0.94
C GLY A 213 -27.70 25.97 -1.69
N LYS A 214 -26.61 25.42 -1.16
CA LYS A 214 -25.29 25.47 -1.78
C LYS A 214 -24.99 24.20 -2.56
N LEU A 215 -24.06 24.31 -3.51
CA LEU A 215 -23.58 23.15 -4.24
C LEU A 215 -22.56 22.38 -3.40
N TRP A 216 -22.74 21.07 -3.34
CA TRP A 216 -21.86 20.13 -2.65
C TRP A 216 -21.41 19.02 -3.59
N ILE A 217 -20.22 18.50 -3.38
CA ILE A 217 -19.78 17.24 -3.94
C ILE A 217 -20.18 16.14 -2.97
N MET A 218 -21.03 15.22 -3.43
CA MET A 218 -21.50 14.06 -2.67
C MET A 218 -21.08 12.79 -3.41
N ARG A 219 -20.11 12.06 -2.86
CA ARG A 219 -19.57 10.86 -3.49
C ARG A 219 -18.98 9.87 -2.47
N HIS A 220 -18.76 8.65 -2.89
CA HIS A 220 -17.94 7.68 -2.19
C HIS A 220 -16.48 7.74 -2.68
N ARG A 221 -15.52 7.63 -1.77
CA ARG A 221 -14.10 7.56 -2.14
C ARG A 221 -13.80 6.27 -2.86
N GLN A 222 -13.12 6.34 -3.97
CA GLN A 222 -12.78 5.16 -4.77
C GLN A 222 -11.84 4.17 -4.03
N LYS A 223 -11.03 4.64 -3.07
CA LYS A 223 -10.08 3.78 -2.34
C LYS A 223 -10.70 3.07 -1.14
N THR A 224 -11.63 3.68 -0.44
CA THR A 224 -12.13 3.22 0.87
C THR A 224 -13.63 3.07 0.94
N ASP A 225 -14.33 3.42 -0.14
CA ASP A 225 -15.80 3.47 -0.23
C ASP A 225 -16.46 4.32 0.87
N THR A 226 -15.70 5.20 1.49
CA THR A 226 -16.20 6.10 2.53
C THR A 226 -16.95 7.26 1.89
N PRO A 227 -18.17 7.62 2.35
CA PRO A 227 -18.90 8.78 1.86
C PRO A 227 -18.12 10.08 2.15
N VAL A 228 -18.11 10.98 1.19
CA VAL A 228 -17.46 12.30 1.28
C VAL A 228 -18.44 13.35 0.76
N ASN A 229 -18.77 14.28 1.62
CA ASN A 229 -19.64 15.41 1.33
C ASN A 229 -18.87 16.71 1.54
N VAL A 230 -18.52 17.41 0.46
CA VAL A 230 -17.70 18.60 0.51
C VAL A 230 -18.44 19.79 -0.09
N PRO A 231 -18.63 20.89 0.67
CA PRO A 231 -19.23 22.11 0.12
C PRO A 231 -18.30 22.74 -0.91
N LEU A 232 -18.86 23.15 -2.03
CA LEU A 232 -18.13 23.87 -3.07
C LEU A 232 -18.02 25.35 -2.71
N LEU A 233 -16.81 25.74 -2.30
CA LEU A 233 -16.48 27.15 -2.03
C LEU A 233 -16.35 27.95 -3.35
N LYS A 234 -16.24 29.28 -3.25
CA LYS A 234 -16.17 30.18 -4.42
C LYS A 234 -15.08 29.79 -5.43
N ILE A 235 -13.88 29.41 -4.97
CA ILE A 235 -12.75 29.07 -5.84
C ILE A 235 -12.99 27.77 -6.63
N PRO A 236 -13.33 26.63 -6.02
CA PRO A 236 -13.74 25.42 -6.75
C PRO A 236 -14.87 25.66 -7.76
N LEU A 237 -15.89 26.43 -7.39
CA LEU A 237 -16.99 26.79 -8.30
C LEU A 237 -16.52 27.58 -9.52
N ALA A 238 -15.64 28.57 -9.33
CA ALA A 238 -15.07 29.35 -10.43
C ALA A 238 -14.23 28.47 -11.37
N ILE A 239 -13.48 27.49 -10.81
CA ILE A 239 -12.71 26.53 -11.59
C ILE A 239 -13.64 25.63 -12.42
N LEU A 240 -14.70 25.08 -11.84
CA LEU A 240 -15.68 24.25 -12.58
C LEU A 240 -16.32 25.04 -13.72
N LYS A 241 -16.77 26.28 -13.47
CA LYS A 241 -17.35 27.16 -14.50
C LYS A 241 -16.37 27.48 -15.63
N LYS A 242 -15.06 27.62 -15.30
CA LYS A 242 -14.02 27.89 -16.31
C LYS A 242 -13.91 26.76 -17.34
N TYR A 243 -14.13 25.51 -16.94
CA TYR A 243 -13.98 24.33 -17.82
C TYR A 243 -15.32 23.78 -18.35
N ASP A 244 -16.42 24.40 -17.96
CA ASP A 244 -17.74 23.96 -18.41
C ASP A 244 -17.86 24.06 -19.94
N GLY A 245 -18.29 22.98 -20.57
CA GLY A 245 -18.42 22.87 -22.03
C GLY A 245 -17.09 22.83 -22.82
N GLN A 246 -15.93 22.86 -22.16
CA GLN A 246 -14.62 22.89 -22.84
C GLN A 246 -13.92 21.52 -22.87
N LEU A 247 -14.44 20.53 -22.17
CA LEU A 247 -13.82 19.21 -22.01
C LEU A 247 -14.65 18.13 -22.68
N PRO A 248 -14.04 16.94 -22.95
CA PRO A 248 -14.79 15.79 -23.46
C PRO A 248 -15.97 15.43 -22.55
N LYS A 249 -17.01 14.85 -23.16
CA LYS A 249 -18.26 14.51 -22.47
C LYS A 249 -17.98 13.63 -21.23
N GLY A 250 -18.36 14.12 -20.06
CA GLY A 250 -18.20 13.43 -18.78
C GLY A 250 -16.99 13.87 -17.94
N GLU A 251 -16.08 14.67 -18.47
CA GLU A 251 -14.97 15.26 -17.71
C GLU A 251 -15.34 16.66 -17.20
N LEU A 252 -15.12 16.92 -15.89
CA LEU A 252 -15.37 18.22 -15.28
C LEU A 252 -14.11 19.08 -15.16
N LEU A 253 -12.94 18.43 -15.13
CA LEU A 253 -11.65 19.07 -14.95
C LEU A 253 -10.58 18.44 -15.87
N PRO A 254 -9.61 19.21 -16.40
CA PRO A 254 -8.57 18.71 -17.30
C PRO A 254 -7.47 17.94 -16.53
N VAL A 255 -7.78 16.75 -16.02
CA VAL A 255 -6.89 15.98 -15.14
C VAL A 255 -5.91 15.15 -15.96
N LEU A 256 -4.65 15.56 -15.97
CA LEU A 256 -3.53 14.80 -16.53
C LEU A 256 -3.20 13.57 -15.68
N SER A 257 -2.29 12.69 -16.17
CA SER A 257 -1.78 11.59 -15.34
C SER A 257 -1.10 12.12 -14.07
N ASN A 258 -1.20 11.37 -12.96
CA ASN A 258 -0.64 11.79 -11.67
C ASN A 258 0.87 12.10 -11.75
N GLN A 259 1.59 11.34 -12.58
CA GLN A 259 3.02 11.55 -12.80
C GLN A 259 3.28 12.91 -13.49
N LYS A 260 2.53 13.25 -14.54
CA LYS A 260 2.63 14.55 -15.23
C LYS A 260 2.21 15.69 -14.32
N LEU A 261 1.11 15.54 -13.55
CA LEU A 261 0.71 16.55 -12.56
C LEU A 261 1.83 16.85 -11.57
N ASN A 262 2.45 15.83 -10.98
CA ASN A 262 3.54 16.03 -10.03
C ASN A 262 4.78 16.66 -10.66
N SER A 263 5.08 16.36 -11.91
CA SER A 263 6.19 16.99 -12.65
C SER A 263 5.93 18.49 -12.85
N TYR A 264 4.74 18.86 -13.33
CA TYR A 264 4.39 20.27 -13.55
C TYR A 264 4.16 21.05 -12.25
N LEU A 265 3.77 20.40 -11.17
CA LEU A 265 3.68 21.06 -9.86
C LEU A 265 5.04 21.50 -9.32
N LYS A 266 6.13 20.80 -9.66
CA LYS A 266 7.49 21.29 -9.36
C LYS A 266 7.82 22.56 -10.14
N GLU A 267 7.53 22.56 -11.44
CA GLU A 267 7.69 23.75 -12.30
C GLU A 267 6.87 24.96 -11.78
N ILE A 268 5.64 24.72 -11.33
CA ILE A 268 4.78 25.72 -10.70
C ILE A 268 5.40 26.24 -9.40
N ALA A 269 5.96 25.36 -8.56
CA ALA A 269 6.64 25.75 -7.33
C ALA A 269 7.82 26.69 -7.61
N ASP A 270 8.66 26.33 -8.57
CA ASP A 270 9.82 27.12 -8.98
C ASP A 270 9.40 28.49 -9.52
N LEU A 271 8.41 28.54 -10.41
CA LEU A 271 7.88 29.79 -10.97
C LEU A 271 7.20 30.72 -9.93
N CYS A 272 6.69 30.15 -8.84
CA CYS A 272 6.07 30.87 -7.73
C CYS A 272 7.06 31.21 -6.60
N GLY A 273 8.32 30.78 -6.68
CA GLY A 273 9.31 30.97 -5.63
C GLY A 273 8.95 30.24 -4.33
N ILE A 274 8.36 29.04 -4.44
CA ILE A 274 7.96 28.21 -3.28
C ILE A 274 9.00 27.11 -3.11
N ASN A 275 9.81 27.20 -2.07
CA ASN A 275 10.84 26.21 -1.77
C ASN A 275 10.27 25.02 -0.99
N LYS A 276 9.30 24.31 -1.58
CA LYS A 276 8.69 23.10 -1.05
C LYS A 276 8.52 22.09 -2.17
N ASN A 277 8.69 20.79 -1.86
CA ASN A 277 8.41 19.74 -2.82
C ASN A 277 6.89 19.56 -2.98
N ILE A 278 6.29 20.31 -3.89
CA ILE A 278 4.85 20.26 -4.14
C ILE A 278 4.51 18.98 -4.91
N THR A 279 3.69 18.14 -4.30
CA THR A 279 3.08 16.97 -4.92
C THR A 279 1.56 17.10 -4.86
N PHE A 280 0.84 16.37 -5.72
CA PHE A 280 -0.62 16.41 -5.69
C PHE A 280 -1.21 16.00 -4.33
N HIS A 281 -0.54 15.10 -3.61
CA HIS A 281 -0.96 14.71 -2.27
C HIS A 281 -0.85 15.86 -1.24
N LEU A 282 0.06 16.81 -1.45
CA LEU A 282 0.20 17.99 -0.58
C LEU A 282 -1.09 18.83 -0.54
N ALA A 283 -1.87 18.84 -1.62
CA ALA A 283 -3.16 19.52 -1.65
C ALA A 283 -4.11 19.08 -0.52
N ARG A 284 -4.13 17.79 -0.21
CA ARG A 284 -4.97 17.26 0.89
C ARG A 284 -4.50 17.69 2.27
N HIS A 285 -3.18 17.74 2.48
CA HIS A 285 -2.61 18.30 3.71
C HIS A 285 -2.92 19.79 3.83
N THR A 286 -2.81 20.51 2.72
CA THR A 286 -3.17 21.94 2.64
C THR A 286 -4.64 22.16 2.94
N PHE A 287 -5.54 21.34 2.39
CA PHE A 287 -6.97 21.39 2.73
C PHE A 287 -7.18 21.22 4.23
N SER A 288 -6.65 20.16 4.82
CA SER A 288 -6.85 19.87 6.24
C SER A 288 -6.28 20.95 7.14
N THR A 289 -5.09 21.50 6.82
CA THR A 289 -4.41 22.44 7.72
C THR A 289 -4.81 23.88 7.43
N THR A 290 -4.64 24.34 6.20
CA THR A 290 -4.76 25.77 5.86
C THR A 290 -6.21 26.19 5.55
N VAL A 291 -6.97 25.30 4.87
CA VAL A 291 -8.32 25.65 4.41
C VAL A 291 -9.38 25.35 5.47
N THR A 292 -9.16 24.33 6.32
CA THR A 292 -10.13 23.93 7.34
C THR A 292 -9.69 24.25 8.76
N LEU A 293 -8.65 23.61 9.31
CA LEU A 293 -8.23 23.79 10.70
C LEU A 293 -7.86 25.24 11.02
N ALA A 294 -7.09 25.91 10.16
CA ALA A 294 -6.72 27.31 10.34
C ALA A 294 -7.92 28.28 10.28
N LYS A 295 -9.07 27.82 9.80
CA LYS A 295 -10.33 28.57 9.74
C LYS A 295 -11.36 28.13 10.81
N GLY A 296 -10.89 27.42 11.84
CA GLY A 296 -11.71 27.01 12.98
C GLY A 296 -12.61 25.80 12.78
N VAL A 297 -12.43 25.04 11.70
CA VAL A 297 -13.15 23.78 11.51
C VAL A 297 -12.56 22.71 12.43
N PRO A 298 -13.34 22.03 13.29
CA PRO A 298 -12.85 21.00 14.20
C PRO A 298 -12.12 19.86 13.47
N ILE A 299 -11.09 19.30 14.12
CA ILE A 299 -10.26 18.24 13.51
C ILE A 299 -11.08 16.99 13.18
N GLU A 300 -12.08 16.67 14.00
CA GLU A 300 -12.98 15.55 13.77
C GLU A 300 -13.76 15.72 12.45
N THR A 301 -14.23 16.93 12.19
CA THR A 301 -14.88 17.27 10.91
C THR A 301 -13.91 17.15 9.75
N CYS A 302 -12.65 17.65 9.91
CA CYS A 302 -11.63 17.50 8.87
C CYS A 302 -11.30 16.04 8.59
N LEU A 303 -11.23 15.19 9.61
CA LEU A 303 -10.94 13.76 9.47
C LEU A 303 -12.06 13.01 8.76
N LEU A 304 -13.32 13.35 9.00
CA LEU A 304 -14.47 12.82 8.25
C LEU A 304 -14.31 13.06 6.74
N TYR A 305 -13.74 14.20 6.36
CA TYR A 305 -13.55 14.57 4.94
C TYR A 305 -12.21 14.11 4.35
N THR A 306 -11.16 13.89 5.16
CA THR A 306 -9.80 13.72 4.63
C THR A 306 -9.13 12.39 4.96
N SER A 307 -9.50 11.70 6.03
CA SER A 307 -8.86 10.45 6.44
C SER A 307 -9.84 9.50 7.13
N PRO A 308 -9.87 8.23 6.73
CA PRO A 308 -10.70 7.24 7.39
C PRO A 308 -9.97 6.64 8.59
N SER A 309 -9.71 7.29 9.62
CA SER A 309 -9.17 6.73 10.85
C SER A 309 -7.79 7.24 11.30
N PRO A 310 -7.64 7.59 12.56
CA PRO A 310 -6.36 7.85 13.20
C PRO A 310 -5.50 6.59 13.43
N ARG A 311 -5.89 5.43 12.91
CA ARG A 311 -5.24 4.13 13.15
C ARG A 311 -4.37 3.60 12.02
N ASP A 312 -4.12 4.39 10.96
CA ASP A 312 -3.19 4.01 9.88
C ASP A 312 -1.87 4.79 9.97
#